data_34f15c0ce13f0e981b7dd46145e53610
#
_entry.id   34f15c0ce13f0e981b7dd46145e53610
#
_cell.length_a   1.000
_cell.length_b   1.000
_cell.length_c   1.000
_cell.angle_alpha   90.00
_cell.angle_beta   90.00
_cell.angle_gamma   90.00
#
_symmetry.space_group_name_H-M   'P 1'
#
loop_
_entity.id
_entity.type
_entity.pdbx_description
1 polymer ?
#
loop_
_entity_poly.entity_id
_entity_poly.type
_entity_poly.pdbx_seq_one_letter_code
_entity_poly.pdbx_strand_id
1 'polypeptide(L)'
;MPTGGKKEGAIRQPHNQVSMPTNFREFRCDYVSVSEAGDGFQVLFEKTPDSQEAYVLVQRHFEFPDGGKCYLETDDQKFCGHYRFRSARLSRNRFQMVFGIRPVREITVFFEATDSAYTEVQRVLQIMIPEIRLT
;
A
#
# COMPACT_ATOMS: atom_id res chain seq x y z
N MET A 1 17.54 -9.65 -35.34
CA MET A 1 16.92 -9.26 -34.68
C MET A 1 16.02 -9.29 -34.38
N PRO A 2 16.39 -9.08 -35.49
CA PRO A 2 15.69 -8.80 -34.94
C PRO A 2 14.73 -9.00 -34.68
N THR A 3 15.59 -9.15 -35.09
CA THR A 3 14.92 -8.68 -34.62
C THR A 3 14.01 -8.82 -34.17
N GLY A 4 14.63 -8.69 -35.16
CA GLY A 4 14.14 -8.31 -34.49
C GLY A 4 13.38 -8.40 -34.02
N GLY A 5 13.96 -8.54 -34.77
CA GLY A 5 13.75 -8.15 -34.10
C GLY A 5 13.21 -8.12 -33.72
N LYS A 6 13.55 -8.13 -33.51
CA LYS A 6 13.39 -7.63 -33.04
C LYS A 6 12.85 -7.45 -32.58
N LYS A 7 13.42 -7.60 -32.77
CA LYS A 7 13.20 -7.06 -32.22
C LYS A 7 12.53 -6.86 -31.81
N GLU A 8 13.04 -6.92 -32.24
CA GLU A 8 12.68 -6.25 -31.68
C GLU A 8 12.00 -6.08 -31.11
N GLY A 9 12.59 -6.07 -31.71
CA GLY A 9 12.26 -5.58 -30.83
C GLY A 9 11.84 -5.26 -30.45
N ALA A 10 12.45 -5.06 -30.54
CA ALA A 10 12.17 -4.35 -29.78
C ALA A 10 11.70 -4.06 -29.38
N ILE A 11 12.05 -3.84 -29.56
CA ILE A 11 11.61 -3.25 -28.76
C ILE A 11 11.22 -2.81 -28.46
N ARG A 12 11.57 -2.51 -28.59
CA ARG A 12 11.22 -1.77 -27.84
C ARG A 12 10.84 -1.25 -27.29
N GLN A 13 11.17 -1.00 -27.29
CA GLN A 13 10.79 -0.21 -26.44
C GLN A 13 10.44 0.42 -26.22
N PRO A 14 10.81 0.83 -26.62
CA PRO A 14 10.44 1.53 -25.92
C PRO A 14 10.11 2.09 -25.93
N HIS A 15 10.40 2.41 -26.17
CA HIS A 15 10.00 3.16 -25.60
C HIS A 15 9.42 3.82 -25.31
N ASN A 16 9.47 4.65 -26.12
CA ASN A 16 8.92 5.07 -25.33
C ASN A 16 7.87 4.55 -24.84
N GLN A 17 7.88 4.12 -24.45
CA GLN A 17 6.76 3.62 -23.76
C GLN A 17 6.71 4.24 -22.40
N VAL A 18 5.51 4.62 -21.99
CA VAL A 18 5.38 5.07 -20.63
C VAL A 18 5.32 3.83 -19.78
N SER A 19 6.43 3.44 -19.24
CA SER A 19 6.44 2.40 -18.24
C SER A 19 5.82 2.96 -16.96
N MET A 20 5.13 2.12 -16.21
CA MET A 20 4.70 2.47 -14.87
C MET A 20 5.92 2.92 -14.08
N PRO A 21 5.82 4.01 -13.32
CA PRO A 21 6.92 4.40 -12.45
C PRO A 21 7.26 3.23 -11.53
N THR A 22 8.55 2.95 -11.36
CA THR A 22 8.99 1.88 -10.47
C THR A 22 8.62 2.17 -9.02
N ASN A 23 8.17 3.40 -8.74
CA ASN A 23 7.83 3.87 -7.40
C ASN A 23 6.33 3.91 -7.15
N PHE A 24 5.55 3.29 -8.02
CA PHE A 24 4.11 3.23 -7.92
C PHE A 24 3.67 1.78 -8.00
N ARG A 25 2.73 1.39 -7.13
CA ARG A 25 2.19 0.04 -7.19
C ARG A 25 0.73 0.01 -6.80
N GLU A 26 -0.04 -0.81 -7.52
CA GLU A 26 -1.44 -1.09 -7.20
C GLU A 26 -1.55 -2.52 -6.69
N PHE A 27 -2.38 -2.68 -5.66
CA PHE A 27 -2.70 -3.99 -5.11
C PHE A 27 -4.21 -4.19 -5.20
N ARG A 28 -4.62 -5.39 -5.57
CA ARG A 28 -6.03 -5.78 -5.54
C ARG A 28 -6.17 -6.90 -4.53
N CYS A 29 -6.90 -6.61 -3.46
CA CYS A 29 -6.97 -7.50 -2.30
C CYS A 29 -8.42 -7.86 -2.03
N ASP A 30 -8.67 -9.15 -1.84
CA ASP A 30 -10.02 -9.64 -1.60
C ASP A 30 -10.34 -9.68 -0.10
N TYR A 31 -9.33 -9.56 0.75
CA TYR A 31 -9.50 -9.70 2.19
C TYR A 31 -8.82 -8.55 2.91
N VAL A 32 -9.49 -8.05 3.93
CA VAL A 32 -8.90 -7.05 4.81
C VAL A 32 -9.21 -7.44 6.25
N SER A 33 -8.24 -7.33 7.12
CA SER A 33 -8.40 -7.63 8.54
C SER A 33 -7.79 -6.54 9.39
N VAL A 34 -8.34 -6.36 10.58
CA VAL A 34 -7.93 -5.34 11.53
C VAL A 34 -7.56 -6.04 12.83
N SER A 35 -6.50 -5.56 13.46
CA SER A 35 -6.04 -6.12 14.73
C SER A 35 -5.68 -4.99 15.67
N GLU A 36 -6.05 -5.14 16.95
CA GLU A 36 -5.70 -4.22 18.02
C GLU A 36 -5.22 -5.02 19.21
N ALA A 37 -4.12 -4.58 19.82
CA ALA A 37 -3.62 -5.20 21.04
C ALA A 37 -2.86 -4.14 21.84
N GLY A 38 -3.45 -3.69 22.97
CA GLY A 38 -2.86 -2.61 23.75
C GLY A 38 -2.77 -1.34 22.92
N ASP A 39 -1.54 -0.83 22.80
CA ASP A 39 -1.27 0.36 22.01
C ASP A 39 -0.89 0.05 20.55
N GLY A 40 -1.05 -1.20 20.14
CA GLY A 40 -0.70 -1.65 18.80
C GLY A 40 -1.92 -1.77 17.91
N PHE A 41 -1.80 -1.28 16.68
CA PHE A 41 -2.87 -1.26 15.69
C PHE A 41 -2.33 -1.76 14.36
N GLN A 42 -3.17 -2.49 13.61
CA GLN A 42 -2.74 -3.08 12.35
C GLN A 42 -3.93 -3.23 11.41
N VAL A 43 -3.68 -2.94 10.13
CA VAL A 43 -4.62 -3.27 9.05
C VAL A 43 -3.82 -4.07 8.02
N LEU A 44 -4.35 -5.23 7.64
CA LEU A 44 -3.72 -6.12 6.68
C LEU A 44 -4.65 -6.35 5.51
N PHE A 45 -4.17 -6.01 4.31
CA PHE A 45 -4.85 -6.26 3.05
C PHE A 45 -4.16 -7.43 2.37
N GLU A 46 -4.93 -8.45 1.99
CA GLU A 46 -4.38 -9.66 1.38
C GLU A 46 -5.16 -10.06 0.15
N LYS A 47 -4.47 -10.60 -0.84
CA LYS A 47 -5.15 -11.15 -1.99
C LYS A 47 -5.95 -12.39 -1.61
N THR A 48 -5.34 -13.28 -0.84
CA THR A 48 -6.01 -14.43 -0.24
C THR A 48 -5.51 -14.59 1.19
N PRO A 49 -6.31 -15.13 2.11
CA PRO A 49 -5.86 -15.30 3.50
C PRO A 49 -4.63 -16.20 3.55
N ASP A 50 -3.68 -15.80 4.38
CA ASP A 50 -2.46 -16.57 4.65
C ASP A 50 -1.62 -16.82 3.40
N SER A 51 -1.82 -16.04 2.33
CA SER A 51 -1.01 -16.21 1.14
C SER A 51 0.26 -15.37 1.25
N GLN A 52 1.30 -15.82 0.53
CA GLN A 52 2.53 -15.06 0.41
C GLN A 52 2.49 -14.14 -0.80
N GLU A 53 1.35 -14.07 -1.46
CA GLU A 53 1.18 -13.23 -2.63
C GLU A 53 1.06 -11.77 -2.23
N ALA A 54 0.58 -10.94 -3.14
CA ALA A 54 0.48 -9.51 -2.90
C ALA A 54 -0.28 -9.21 -1.60
N TYR A 55 0.35 -8.43 -0.72
CA TYR A 55 -0.26 -7.99 0.52
C TYR A 55 0.27 -6.63 0.91
N VAL A 56 -0.49 -5.91 1.72
CA VAL A 56 -0.07 -4.63 2.29
C VAL A 56 -0.44 -4.63 3.76
N LEU A 57 0.54 -4.43 4.61
CA LEU A 57 0.39 -4.35 6.06
C LEU A 57 0.73 -2.94 6.50
N VAL A 58 -0.16 -2.30 7.26
CA VAL A 58 0.12 -1.04 7.92
C VAL A 58 -0.02 -1.27 9.42
N GLN A 59 1.01 -0.86 10.17
CA GLN A 59 1.07 -1.14 11.60
C GLN A 59 1.64 0.06 12.33
N ARG A 60 1.14 0.30 13.54
CA ARG A 60 1.68 1.34 14.41
C ARG A 60 1.54 0.94 15.87
N HIS A 61 2.61 1.13 16.63
CA HIS A 61 2.63 0.96 18.07
C HIS A 61 2.85 2.31 18.74
N PHE A 62 1.91 2.70 19.58
CA PHE A 62 2.01 3.99 20.28
C PHE A 62 2.77 3.89 21.60
N GLU A 63 3.18 2.69 21.97
CA GLU A 63 3.92 2.46 23.20
C GLU A 63 5.27 3.17 23.20
N PHE A 64 5.87 3.29 22.02
CA PHE A 64 7.18 3.91 21.88
C PHE A 64 7.09 5.12 20.96
N PRO A 65 7.92 6.17 21.18
CA PRO A 65 7.93 7.31 20.25
C PRO A 65 8.31 6.84 18.84
N ASP A 66 7.47 7.11 17.87
CA ASP A 66 7.71 6.68 16.50
C ASP A 66 7.86 7.86 15.52
N GLY A 67 7.81 9.10 16.01
CA GLY A 67 7.94 10.27 15.17
C GLY A 67 6.80 10.44 14.19
N GLY A 68 5.64 9.84 14.49
CA GLY A 68 4.49 9.90 13.59
C GLY A 68 4.59 8.92 12.43
N LYS A 69 5.47 7.92 12.53
CA LYS A 69 5.68 6.95 11.46
C LYS A 69 4.85 5.69 11.68
N CYS A 70 4.42 5.11 10.56
CA CYS A 70 3.83 3.77 10.55
C CYS A 70 4.82 2.81 9.94
N TYR A 71 4.73 1.55 10.36
CA TYR A 71 5.45 0.48 9.69
C TYR A 71 4.61 0.00 8.51
N LEU A 72 5.23 -0.07 7.34
CA LEU A 72 4.61 -0.52 6.11
C LEU A 72 5.35 -1.74 5.62
N GLU A 73 4.62 -2.81 5.33
CA GLU A 73 5.22 -4.01 4.78
C GLU A 73 4.40 -4.50 3.60
N THR A 74 5.09 -4.89 2.54
CA THR A 74 4.46 -5.49 1.37
C THR A 74 5.33 -6.65 0.89
N ASP A 75 4.89 -7.33 -0.16
CA ASP A 75 5.69 -8.39 -0.78
C ASP A 75 6.85 -7.84 -1.61
N ASP A 76 6.99 -6.52 -1.70
CA ASP A 76 8.07 -5.87 -2.45
C ASP A 76 8.90 -5.01 -1.49
N GLN A 77 10.17 -5.34 -1.33
CA GLN A 77 11.09 -4.66 -0.41
C GLN A 77 11.15 -3.16 -0.64
N LYS A 78 10.98 -2.71 -1.87
CA LYS A 78 11.02 -1.27 -2.18
C LYS A 78 9.91 -0.50 -1.48
N PHE A 79 8.87 -1.18 -1.04
CA PHE A 79 7.72 -0.57 -0.39
C PHE A 79 7.60 -1.02 1.07
N CYS A 80 8.72 -1.33 1.71
CA CYS A 80 8.72 -1.72 3.12
C CYS A 80 9.53 -0.72 3.94
N GLY A 81 9.14 -0.50 5.18
CA GLY A 81 9.88 0.37 6.09
C GLY A 81 8.98 1.18 6.99
N HIS A 82 9.60 2.11 7.70
CA HIS A 82 8.89 3.02 8.60
C HIS A 82 8.78 4.38 7.93
N TYR A 83 7.56 4.86 7.75
CA TYR A 83 7.32 6.09 7.00
C TYR A 83 6.29 6.98 7.69
N ARG A 84 6.52 8.28 7.60
CA ARG A 84 5.47 9.26 7.81
C ARG A 84 4.82 9.48 6.46
N PHE A 85 3.52 9.24 6.35
CA PHE A 85 2.85 9.38 5.07
C PHE A 85 2.69 10.84 4.71
N ARG A 86 3.05 11.18 3.47
CA ARG A 86 2.88 12.52 2.93
C ARG A 86 1.42 12.78 2.60
N SER A 87 0.70 11.73 2.24
CA SER A 87 -0.71 11.78 1.93
C SER A 87 -1.30 10.39 2.13
N ALA A 88 -2.50 10.34 2.67
CA ALA A 88 -3.23 9.10 2.81
C ALA A 88 -4.71 9.39 2.58
N ARG A 89 -5.35 8.56 1.76
CA ARG A 89 -6.75 8.72 1.41
C ARG A 89 -7.47 7.38 1.51
N LEU A 90 -8.65 7.41 2.07
CA LEU A 90 -9.48 6.22 2.18
C LEU A 90 -10.85 6.51 1.60
N SER A 91 -11.29 5.67 0.67
CA SER A 91 -12.67 5.64 0.21
C SER A 91 -13.21 4.23 0.46
N ARG A 92 -14.48 4.01 0.10
CA ARG A 92 -15.18 2.77 0.48
C ARG A 92 -14.45 1.50 0.08
N ASN A 93 -13.71 1.53 -1.03
CA ASN A 93 -13.01 0.35 -1.52
C ASN A 93 -11.60 0.65 -2.03
N ARG A 94 -11.00 1.76 -1.57
CA ARG A 94 -9.65 2.13 -2.04
C ARG A 94 -8.90 2.86 -0.93
N PHE A 95 -7.67 2.44 -0.70
CA PHE A 95 -6.75 3.10 0.24
C PHE A 95 -5.48 3.48 -0.51
N GLN A 96 -5.13 4.76 -0.48
CA GLN A 96 -3.98 5.29 -1.21
C GLN A 96 -3.02 5.96 -0.25
N MET A 97 -1.73 5.66 -0.41
CA MET A 97 -0.67 6.20 0.42
C MET A 97 0.44 6.77 -0.44
N VAL A 98 0.95 7.94 -0.06
CA VAL A 98 2.13 8.53 -0.68
C VAL A 98 3.16 8.71 0.44
N PHE A 99 4.38 8.22 0.24
CA PHE A 99 5.41 8.20 1.27
C PHE A 99 6.80 8.23 0.66
N GLY A 100 7.80 8.46 1.50
CA GLY A 100 9.18 8.54 1.06
C GLY A 100 9.53 9.90 0.52
N ILE A 101 10.83 10.14 0.35
CA ILE A 101 11.35 11.41 -0.14
C ILE A 101 12.19 11.21 -1.38
N ARG A 102 13.09 10.24 -1.38
CA ARG A 102 14.00 9.97 -2.49
C ARG A 102 14.15 8.46 -2.67
N PRO A 103 13.25 7.88 -3.42
CA PRO A 103 12.17 8.46 -4.20
C PRO A 103 10.87 8.59 -3.39
N VAL A 104 9.99 9.42 -3.88
CA VAL A 104 8.59 9.42 -3.43
C VAL A 104 7.93 8.19 -4.02
N ARG A 105 7.19 7.47 -3.19
CA ARG A 105 6.51 6.23 -3.58
C ARG A 105 5.03 6.32 -3.31
N GLU A 106 4.27 5.57 -4.08
CA GLU A 106 2.82 5.57 -3.95
C GLU A 106 2.30 4.14 -4.02
N ILE A 107 1.38 3.81 -3.11
CA ILE A 107 0.66 2.55 -3.12
C ILE A 107 -0.83 2.85 -3.15
N THR A 108 -1.56 2.17 -4.03
CA THR A 108 -3.01 2.18 -4.04
C THR A 108 -3.49 0.75 -3.82
N VAL A 109 -4.33 0.55 -2.81
CA VAL A 109 -4.92 -0.75 -2.50
C VAL A 109 -6.39 -0.68 -2.85
N PHE A 110 -6.85 -1.57 -3.73
CA PHE A 110 -8.27 -1.77 -4.01
C PHE A 110 -8.70 -2.99 -3.20
N PHE A 111 -9.79 -2.85 -2.44
CA PHE A 111 -10.24 -3.91 -1.56
C PHE A 111 -11.76 -3.93 -1.45
N GLU A 112 -12.29 -5.06 -0.99
CA GLU A 112 -13.69 -5.18 -0.71
C GLU A 112 -13.88 -5.59 0.74
N ALA A 113 -14.92 -5.05 1.36
CA ALA A 113 -15.20 -5.32 2.77
C ALA A 113 -16.69 -5.13 2.99
N THR A 114 -17.24 -5.88 3.95
CA THR A 114 -18.60 -5.62 4.42
C THR A 114 -18.65 -4.25 5.07
N ASP A 115 -19.86 -3.73 5.27
CA ASP A 115 -20.00 -2.42 5.90
C ASP A 115 -19.39 -2.40 7.29
N SER A 116 -19.56 -3.45 8.09
CA SER A 116 -18.99 -3.50 9.43
C SER A 116 -17.46 -3.60 9.37
N ALA A 117 -16.91 -4.37 8.44
CA ALA A 117 -15.48 -4.47 8.28
C ALA A 117 -14.89 -3.14 7.85
N TYR A 118 -15.55 -2.45 6.92
CA TYR A 118 -15.07 -1.13 6.47
C TYR A 118 -15.06 -0.13 7.62
N THR A 119 -16.08 -0.15 8.47
CA THR A 119 -16.14 0.74 9.62
C THR A 119 -14.92 0.54 10.52
N GLU A 120 -14.51 -0.70 10.73
CA GLU A 120 -13.33 -0.99 11.54
C GLU A 120 -12.05 -0.58 10.84
N VAL A 121 -11.93 -0.81 9.53
CA VAL A 121 -10.79 -0.37 8.76
C VAL A 121 -10.63 1.15 8.86
N GLN A 122 -11.74 1.87 8.67
CA GLN A 122 -11.73 3.33 8.76
C GLN A 122 -11.30 3.79 10.15
N ARG A 123 -11.86 3.20 11.20
CA ARG A 123 -11.57 3.57 12.58
C ARG A 123 -10.07 3.38 12.88
N VAL A 124 -9.53 2.22 12.55
CA VAL A 124 -8.13 1.91 12.88
C VAL A 124 -7.16 2.72 12.02
N LEU A 125 -7.47 2.91 10.74
CA LEU A 125 -6.62 3.75 9.90
C LEU A 125 -6.60 5.20 10.39
N GLN A 126 -7.73 5.71 10.86
CA GLN A 126 -7.78 7.07 11.42
C GLN A 126 -6.96 7.19 12.70
N ILE A 127 -6.91 6.13 13.50
CA ILE A 127 -6.06 6.12 14.70
C ILE A 127 -4.59 6.14 14.31
N MET A 128 -4.20 5.29 13.36
CA MET A 128 -2.79 5.17 12.94
C MET A 128 -2.33 6.39 12.15
N ILE A 129 -3.21 6.95 11.33
CA ILE A 129 -2.88 8.03 10.41
C ILE A 129 -3.90 9.14 10.63
N PRO A 130 -3.70 10.01 11.65
CA PRO A 130 -4.71 11.03 11.97
C PRO A 130 -5.00 11.98 10.81
N GLU A 131 -4.05 12.18 9.90
CA GLU A 131 -4.21 13.08 8.75
C GLU A 131 -4.92 12.44 7.57
N ILE A 132 -5.34 11.18 7.68
CA ILE A 132 -5.97 10.47 6.56
C ILE A 132 -7.22 11.22 6.10
N ARG A 133 -7.39 11.29 4.79
CA ARG A 133 -8.57 11.92 4.20
C ARG A 133 -9.57 10.85 3.81
N LEU A 134 -10.82 11.10 4.19
CA LEU A 134 -11.93 10.23 3.82
C LEU A 134 -12.62 10.84 2.60
N THR A 135 -12.86 10.02 1.59
CA THR A 135 -13.51 10.49 0.36
C THR A 135 -14.69 9.62 -0.05
#